data_66038f5fe485c8894c53c794b0903c79
#
_entry.id   66038f5fe485c8894c53c794b0903c79
#
_cell.length_a   1.000
_cell.length_b   1.000
_cell.length_c   1.000
_cell.angle_alpha   90.00
_cell.angle_beta   90.00
_cell.angle_gamma   90.00
#
_symmetry.space_group_name_H-M   'P 1'
#
loop_
_entity.id
_entity.type
_entity.pdbx_description
1 polymer ?
#
loop_
_entity_poly.entity_id
_entity_poly.type
_entity_poly.pdbx_seq_one_letter_code
_entity_poly.pdbx_strand_id
1 'polypeptide(L)' 'SLGRIATASSARGTGLGRALVWEGIARAERLYGPVPIRIGAQRYLLRFYEQLGFVSTGYEYDEDDIPHTEMVRPARR' A
#
# COMPACT_ATOMS: atom_id res chain seq x y z
N SER A 1 5.99 8.36 -4.07
CA SER A 1 5.36 7.08 -3.76
C SER A 1 6.29 6.21 -2.95
N LEU A 2 5.73 5.32 -2.18
CA LEU A 2 6.54 4.38 -1.41
C LEU A 2 7.12 3.27 -2.28
N GLY A 3 6.65 3.16 -3.49
CA GLY A 3 7.05 2.08 -4.33
C GLY A 3 6.51 0.77 -3.83
N ARG A 4 7.36 -0.24 -3.80
CA ARG A 4 6.92 -1.58 -3.47
C ARG A 4 6.97 -1.84 -1.97
N ILE A 5 5.89 -2.38 -1.42
CA ILE A 5 5.87 -2.85 -0.04
C ILE A 5 5.89 -4.37 -0.11
N ALA A 6 7.04 -4.90 -0.49
CA ALA A 6 7.14 -6.30 -0.84
C ALA A 6 6.96 -7.25 0.34
N THR A 7 7.30 -6.78 1.52
CA THR A 7 7.24 -7.66 2.69
C THR A 7 5.83 -8.00 3.11
N ALA A 8 4.84 -7.28 2.61
CA ALA A 8 3.46 -7.54 3.00
C ALA A 8 3.04 -8.96 2.67
N SER A 9 3.52 -9.50 1.54
CA SER A 9 3.09 -10.82 1.12
C SER A 9 3.65 -11.90 2.02
N SER A 10 4.88 -11.76 2.48
CA SER A 10 5.49 -12.78 3.32
C SER A 10 4.99 -12.73 4.75
N ALA A 11 4.38 -11.62 5.16
CA ALA A 11 3.91 -11.44 6.52
C ALA A 11 2.40 -11.58 6.65
N ARG A 12 1.74 -12.02 5.59
CA ARG A 12 0.29 -12.05 5.64
C ARG A 12 -0.19 -13.06 6.67
N GLY A 13 -1.28 -12.71 7.34
CA GLY A 13 -1.87 -13.54 8.36
C GLY A 13 -1.25 -13.41 9.73
N THR A 14 -0.15 -12.69 9.85
CA THR A 14 0.54 -12.56 11.12
C THR A 14 0.36 -11.20 11.78
N GLY A 15 -0.16 -10.21 11.05
CA GLY A 15 -0.21 -8.85 11.55
C GLY A 15 1.09 -8.08 11.35
N LEU A 16 2.18 -8.77 11.04
CA LEU A 16 3.46 -8.12 10.82
C LEU A 16 3.44 -7.25 9.59
N GLY A 17 2.80 -7.72 8.52
CA GLY A 17 2.69 -6.94 7.32
C GLY A 17 1.95 -5.62 7.55
N ARG A 18 0.90 -5.68 8.35
CA ARG A 18 0.15 -4.47 8.69
C ARG A 18 1.03 -3.48 9.45
N ALA A 19 1.81 -3.98 10.40
CA ALA A 19 2.68 -3.11 11.17
C ALA A 19 3.74 -2.46 10.30
N LEU A 20 4.29 -3.20 9.34
CA LEU A 20 5.30 -2.66 8.44
C LEU A 20 4.73 -1.57 7.55
N VAL A 21 3.52 -1.75 7.05
CA VAL A 21 2.89 -0.73 6.22
C VAL A 21 2.60 0.52 7.04
N TRP A 22 2.07 0.34 8.26
CA TRP A 22 1.80 1.49 9.12
C TRP A 22 3.08 2.24 9.44
N GLU A 23 4.18 1.53 9.66
CA GLU A 23 5.45 2.20 9.91
C GLU A 23 5.91 2.99 8.70
N GLY A 24 5.75 2.42 7.51
CA GLY A 24 6.10 3.13 6.28
C GLY A 24 5.27 4.39 6.09
N ILE A 25 3.98 4.31 6.39
CA ILE A 25 3.10 5.47 6.31
C ILE A 25 3.54 6.55 7.30
N ALA A 26 3.83 6.14 8.53
CA ALA A 26 4.24 7.09 9.56
C ALA A 26 5.55 7.77 9.19
N ARG A 27 6.47 7.01 8.62
CA ARG A 27 7.75 7.57 8.20
C ARG A 27 7.57 8.57 7.06
N ALA A 28 6.73 8.25 6.09
CA ALA A 28 6.46 9.17 4.99
C ALA A 28 5.86 10.46 5.50
N GLU A 29 4.94 10.36 6.46
CA GLU A 29 4.32 11.55 7.01
C GLU A 29 5.30 12.40 7.81
N ARG A 30 6.24 11.76 8.48
CA ARG A 30 7.28 12.50 9.20
C ARG A 30 8.22 13.24 8.25
N LEU A 31 8.54 12.62 7.13
CA LEU A 31 9.50 13.20 6.19
C LEU A 31 8.88 14.24 5.28
N TYR A 32 7.65 14.04 4.88
CA TYR A 32 7.03 14.85 3.84
C TYR A 32 5.76 15.55 4.29
N GLY A 33 5.33 15.34 5.54
CA GLY A 33 4.05 15.85 5.99
C GLY A 33 2.89 15.02 5.45
N PRO A 34 1.66 15.54 5.56
CA PRO A 34 0.48 14.81 5.13
C PRO A 34 0.39 14.80 3.60
N VAL A 35 0.97 13.79 2.98
CA VAL A 35 1.02 13.63 1.53
C VAL A 35 0.29 12.37 1.12
N PRO A 36 -0.24 12.32 -0.10
CA PRO A 36 -0.82 11.08 -0.61
C PRO A 36 0.28 10.06 -0.86
N ILE A 37 -0.05 8.80 -0.63
CA ILE A 37 0.90 7.70 -0.83
C ILE A 37 0.34 6.78 -1.90
N ARG A 38 1.13 6.54 -2.94
CA ARG A 38 0.73 5.72 -4.07
C ARG A 38 1.50 4.42 -4.06
N ILE A 39 0.80 3.32 -4.27
CA ILE A 39 1.42 1.99 -4.34
C ILE A 39 0.84 1.22 -5.50
N GLY A 40 1.57 0.18 -5.92
CA GLY A 40 1.03 -0.84 -6.80
C GLY A 40 0.81 -2.09 -5.99
N ALA A 41 -0.45 -2.44 -5.75
CA ALA A 41 -0.81 -3.55 -4.90
C ALA A 41 -1.21 -4.75 -5.74
N GLN A 42 -0.71 -5.93 -5.38
CA GLN A 42 -1.20 -7.15 -5.98
C GLN A 42 -2.69 -7.29 -5.66
N ARG A 43 -3.47 -7.69 -6.67
CA ARG A 43 -4.93 -7.65 -6.53
C ARG A 43 -5.44 -8.45 -5.36
N TYR A 44 -4.80 -9.57 -5.04
CA TYR A 44 -5.30 -10.37 -3.92
C TYR A 44 -5.06 -9.70 -2.56
N LEU A 45 -4.29 -8.61 -2.53
CA LEU A 45 -4.06 -7.87 -1.30
C LEU A 45 -4.89 -6.59 -1.21
N LEU A 46 -5.85 -6.43 -2.12
CA LEU A 46 -6.61 -5.21 -2.21
C LEU A 46 -7.30 -4.87 -0.88
N ARG A 47 -8.00 -5.84 -0.30
CA ARG A 47 -8.70 -5.60 0.95
C ARG A 47 -7.77 -5.27 2.09
N PHE A 48 -6.59 -5.89 2.10
CA PHE A 48 -5.58 -5.59 3.10
C PHE A 48 -5.22 -4.11 3.08
N TYR A 49 -4.95 -3.58 1.89
CA TYR A 49 -4.58 -2.18 1.78
C TYR A 49 -5.76 -1.25 1.99
N GLU A 50 -6.96 -1.67 1.63
CA GLU A 50 -8.14 -0.85 1.88
C GLU A 50 -8.34 -0.62 3.38
N GLN A 51 -8.06 -1.61 4.20
CA GLN A 51 -8.15 -1.45 5.64
C GLN A 51 -7.16 -0.44 6.19
N LEU A 52 -6.12 -0.16 5.44
CA LEU A 52 -5.09 0.80 5.84
C LEU A 52 -5.33 2.18 5.23
N GLY A 53 -6.45 2.37 4.57
CA GLY A 53 -6.82 3.67 4.04
C GLY A 53 -6.50 3.88 2.58
N PHE A 54 -6.01 2.85 1.89
CA PHE A 54 -5.74 2.96 0.47
C PHE A 54 -7.01 2.75 -0.34
N VAL A 55 -7.10 3.44 -1.46
CA VAL A 55 -8.25 3.38 -2.36
C VAL A 55 -7.74 3.09 -3.76
N SER A 56 -8.40 2.16 -4.44
CA SER A 56 -8.04 1.84 -5.82
C SER A 56 -8.33 3.03 -6.73
N THR A 57 -7.41 3.32 -7.65
CA THR A 57 -7.63 4.36 -8.64
C THR A 57 -8.37 3.85 -9.87
N GLY A 58 -8.54 2.53 -9.97
CA GLY A 58 -9.13 1.92 -11.15
C GLY A 58 -8.10 1.51 -12.20
N TYR A 59 -6.85 1.90 -12.03
CA TYR A 59 -5.81 1.51 -12.96
C TYR A 59 -5.28 0.13 -12.58
N GLU A 60 -5.42 -0.81 -13.50
CA GLU A 60 -4.97 -2.18 -13.30
C GLU A 60 -3.92 -2.54 -14.35
N TYR A 61 -2.96 -3.34 -13.93
CA TYR A 61 -1.87 -3.72 -14.83
C TYR A 61 -1.27 -5.05 -14.34
N ASP A 62 -0.49 -5.68 -15.20
CA ASP A 62 0.22 -6.89 -14.82
C ASP A 62 1.69 -6.55 -14.59
N GLU A 63 2.25 -7.14 -13.56
CA GLU A 63 3.68 -7.06 -13.30
C GLU A 63 4.16 -8.46 -12.99
N ASP A 64 5.10 -8.95 -13.81
CA ASP A 64 5.59 -10.33 -13.69
C ASP A 64 4.43 -11.33 -13.75
N ASP A 65 3.46 -11.05 -14.62
CA ASP A 65 2.28 -11.89 -14.83
C ASP A 65 1.39 -11.98 -13.61
N ILE A 66 1.51 -11.05 -12.70
CA ILE A 66 0.66 -10.97 -11.51
C ILE A 66 -0.21 -9.72 -11.63
N PRO A 67 -1.54 -9.86 -11.51
CA PRO A 67 -2.41 -8.69 -11.60
C PRO A 67 -2.17 -7.72 -10.45
N HIS A 68 -2.05 -6.45 -10.78
CA HIS A 68 -1.84 -5.38 -9.81
C HIS A 68 -2.90 -4.30 -10.00
N THR A 69 -3.15 -3.56 -8.94
CA THR A 69 -4.04 -2.41 -8.96
C THR A 69 -3.30 -1.23 -8.33
N GLU A 70 -3.33 -0.09 -8.99
CA GLU A 70 -2.79 1.12 -8.39
C GLU A 70 -3.71 1.59 -7.28
N MET A 71 -3.14 1.93 -6.13
CA MET A 71 -3.90 2.41 -5.00
C MET A 71 -3.25 3.66 -4.44
N VAL A 72 -4.06 4.52 -3.85
CA VAL A 72 -3.59 5.76 -3.26
C VAL A 72 -4.21 5.89 -1.86
N ARG A 73 -3.39 6.23 -0.90
CA ARG A 73 -3.87 6.62 0.41
C ARG A 73 -3.87 8.15 0.43
N PRO A 74 -5.04 8.78 0.48
CA PRO A 74 -5.11 10.24 0.39
C PRO A 74 -4.39 10.91 1.55
N ALA A 75 -3.95 12.13 1.32
CA ALA A 75 -3.32 12.92 2.36
C ALA A 75 -4.29 13.12 3.52
N ARG A 76 -3.79 13.00 4.73
CA ARG A 76 -4.58 13.23 5.94
C ARG A 76 -4.37 14.65 6.42
N ARG A 77 -5.43 15.17 7.00
CA ARG A 77 -5.41 16.53 7.52
C ARG A 77 -5.66 16.55 8.99
#